data_747efed4421dc484705ff1104b87fcc3
#
_entry.id   747efed4421dc484705ff1104b87fcc3
#
_cell.length_a   1.000
_cell.length_b   1.000
_cell.length_c   1.000
_cell.angle_alpha   90.00
_cell.angle_beta   90.00
_cell.angle_gamma   90.00
#
_symmetry.space_group_name_H-M   'P 1'
#
loop_
_entity.id
_entity.type
_entity.pdbx_description
1 polymer ?
#
loop_
_entity_poly.entity_id
_entity_poly.type
_entity_poly.pdbx_seq_one_letter_code
_entity_poly.pdbx_strand_id
1 'polypeptide(L)'
;MIKSADRNSVVAFYPEFASQTRLFTALSQPTFTKAPKKLFRELIFPAKVFIGVCMKTKAVRLYGVNDLRLEEFELPPIKDDEILAKVVSDSVCMSSHKLAMQGDAHKRVRAKLSENPVIIGHEFCGTLVEVGKKWQHQFKAGQKFAIQPALNKDGTLWAPGYSYAHIGGDATYIIIPAEVMELGCLLEYKADNFFMGSLSEPVSCVVGAFHAQYHTTAGSYEHRMGIVEGGSLALLAGVGPMGLTAIDYAIHNPRKPGFLVVTDIDDARLQRAESLLPPSEAAKHGVKLVYVNTRDIKDPAAKLKELNGGKLYDDVFVFAPVKPVVELGDSLCGKDGCLNFFAGPTDPSFSAMYNFYNVHYESHHVVGTSGGNTDDIKESLHMMAKGELNPVTMITHVGGLDQVADTVINLDKIPGGKKLIYTHKKLPLTALADFEAKGKTDPFFAELAKIVQKSDMLWSKEAEDYLLKHAPDL
;
A
#
# COMPACT_ATOMS: atom_id res chain seq x y z
N MET A 1 -46.67 14.45 -27.26
CA MET A 1 -47.96 14.50 -26.54
C MET A 1 -48.06 13.30 -25.63
N ILE A 2 -48.33 13.56 -24.37
CA ILE A 2 -48.80 12.82 -23.21
C ILE A 2 -47.76 12.96 -22.08
N LYS A 3 -48.01 13.85 -21.29
CA LYS A 3 -48.46 14.22 -19.95
C LYS A 3 -47.92 13.34 -18.81
N SER A 4 -47.24 14.05 -17.95
CA SER A 4 -46.94 13.97 -16.52
C SER A 4 -48.06 13.37 -15.62
N ALA A 5 -47.65 12.66 -14.58
CA ALA A 5 -48.22 12.60 -13.22
C ALA A 5 -47.17 11.90 -12.33
N ASP A 6 -46.79 12.36 -11.30
CA ASP A 6 -47.11 13.07 -10.09
C ASP A 6 -46.74 12.16 -8.88
N ARG A 7 -46.18 12.80 -7.87
CA ARG A 7 -45.61 12.32 -6.60
C ARG A 7 -46.67 11.61 -5.75
N ASN A 8 -46.21 10.67 -4.91
CA ASN A 8 -46.65 10.67 -3.51
C ASN A 8 -45.67 9.93 -2.56
N SER A 9 -45.38 10.61 -1.51
CA SER A 9 -44.63 10.36 -0.30
C SER A 9 -45.11 9.13 0.50
N VAL A 10 -44.16 8.41 1.10
CA VAL A 10 -44.42 7.51 2.23
C VAL A 10 -43.65 8.02 3.44
N VAL A 11 -44.41 8.32 4.49
CA VAL A 11 -43.99 8.75 5.80
C VAL A 11 -43.58 7.53 6.63
N ALA A 12 -42.38 7.58 7.25
CA ALA A 12 -41.95 6.59 8.22
C ALA A 12 -42.31 7.03 9.65
N PHE A 13 -42.94 6.15 10.38
CA PHE A 13 -43.29 6.30 11.80
C PHE A 13 -42.08 5.92 12.68
N TYR A 14 -41.76 6.80 13.64
CA TYR A 14 -41.02 6.47 14.86
C TYR A 14 -41.99 6.24 16.02
N PRO A 15 -41.68 5.37 16.98
CA PRO A 15 -42.22 5.53 18.32
C PRO A 15 -41.15 5.95 19.33
N GLU A 16 -41.48 7.04 20.00
CA GLU A 16 -40.89 7.52 21.25
C GLU A 16 -41.05 6.51 22.39
N PHE A 17 -40.05 6.43 23.27
CA PHE A 17 -40.27 6.04 24.66
C PHE A 17 -39.67 7.07 25.60
N ALA A 18 -40.55 7.66 26.39
CA ALA A 18 -40.28 8.65 27.40
C ALA A 18 -40.06 8.00 28.80
N SER A 19 -39.16 8.65 29.49
CA SER A 19 -39.11 8.91 30.96
C SER A 19 -39.52 7.83 31.98
N GLN A 20 -38.63 7.58 32.93
CA GLN A 20 -39.01 7.54 34.37
C GLN A 20 -37.86 8.00 35.26
N THR A 21 -38.11 9.17 35.84
CA THR A 21 -37.43 9.73 37.01
C THR A 21 -38.02 9.11 38.30
N ARG A 22 -37.21 8.68 39.24
CA ARG A 22 -37.60 8.71 40.68
C ARG A 22 -36.39 8.86 41.59
N LEU A 23 -36.52 9.88 42.43
CA LEU A 23 -35.76 10.22 43.62
C LEU A 23 -35.59 9.03 44.60
N PHE A 24 -34.46 9.05 45.31
CA PHE A 24 -34.44 8.77 46.74
C PHE A 24 -33.40 9.62 47.46
N THR A 25 -33.85 10.28 48.52
CA THR A 25 -33.18 11.21 49.43
C THR A 25 -32.54 10.46 50.62
N ALA A 26 -31.40 11.06 51.07
CA ALA A 26 -31.03 11.38 52.46
C ALA A 26 -30.32 10.35 53.36
N LEU A 27 -29.42 10.97 54.15
CA LEU A 27 -28.81 10.59 55.43
C LEU A 27 -27.44 9.91 55.32
N SER A 28 -26.33 10.35 55.93
CA SER A 28 -26.04 11.22 57.05
C SER A 28 -24.52 11.42 57.14
N GLN A 29 -24.06 12.54 57.63
CA GLN A 29 -22.64 12.77 58.00
C GLN A 29 -22.32 12.09 59.35
N PRO A 30 -21.04 11.83 59.60
CA PRO A 30 -20.43 12.38 60.80
C PRO A 30 -19.03 13.00 60.65
N THR A 31 -18.90 14.16 61.20
CA THR A 31 -17.89 14.68 62.15
C THR A 31 -16.39 14.66 61.84
N PHE A 32 -15.87 15.88 61.93
CA PHE A 32 -14.50 16.36 61.98
C PHE A 32 -13.56 15.64 62.95
N THR A 33 -12.28 15.41 62.52
CA THR A 33 -11.12 15.61 63.39
C THR A 33 -10.00 16.34 62.63
N LYS A 34 -9.39 17.30 63.34
CA LYS A 34 -8.31 18.19 62.84
C LYS A 34 -6.97 17.48 62.81
N ALA A 35 -6.17 17.72 61.80
CA ALA A 35 -4.69 17.72 61.86
C ALA A 35 -4.09 18.44 60.61
N PRO A 36 -2.80 18.84 60.55
CA PRO A 36 -2.43 20.25 60.56
C PRO A 36 -2.00 20.77 59.17
N LYS A 37 -2.05 22.13 59.06
CA LYS A 37 -1.59 22.90 57.90
C LYS A 37 -0.11 22.67 57.64
N LYS A 38 0.24 22.04 56.49
CA LYS A 38 1.53 22.20 55.84
C LYS A 38 1.31 22.80 54.45
N LEU A 39 1.99 23.88 54.24
CA LEU A 39 2.07 24.71 53.06
C LEU A 39 2.10 23.86 51.75
N PHE A 40 1.00 23.89 50.99
CA PHE A 40 1.08 23.66 49.54
C PHE A 40 1.24 25.04 48.89
N ARG A 41 2.47 25.32 48.49
CA ARG A 41 2.81 26.39 47.57
C ARG A 41 2.26 25.97 46.23
N GLU A 42 1.16 26.55 45.81
CA GLU A 42 0.64 26.43 44.45
C GLU A 42 1.73 26.93 43.48
N LEU A 43 2.39 25.99 42.83
CA LEU A 43 3.14 26.25 41.60
C LEU A 43 2.10 26.53 40.52
N ILE A 44 1.72 27.78 40.37
CA ILE A 44 1.06 28.28 39.16
C ILE A 44 2.07 28.09 38.03
N PHE A 45 1.94 27.00 37.28
CA PHE A 45 2.56 26.93 35.99
C PHE A 45 1.87 27.97 35.09
N PRO A 46 2.59 28.94 34.55
CA PRO A 46 1.98 29.86 33.59
C PRO A 46 1.52 28.99 32.42
N ALA A 47 0.28 29.18 31.98
CA ALA A 47 -0.22 28.63 30.71
C ALA A 47 0.86 28.94 29.67
N LYS A 48 1.57 27.91 29.21
CA LYS A 48 2.50 28.04 28.09
C LYS A 48 1.66 28.53 26.92
N VAL A 49 1.79 29.81 26.62
CA VAL A 49 1.44 30.31 25.30
C VAL A 49 2.30 29.51 24.34
N PHE A 50 1.72 28.50 23.68
CA PHE A 50 2.33 27.86 22.55
C PHE A 50 2.40 28.92 21.44
N ILE A 51 3.51 29.67 21.41
CA ILE A 51 3.96 30.31 20.19
C ILE A 51 4.25 29.12 19.28
N GLY A 52 3.40 28.91 18.28
CA GLY A 52 3.52 27.78 17.35
C GLY A 52 4.92 27.80 16.74
N VAL A 53 5.78 26.90 17.22
CA VAL A 53 7.08 26.70 16.61
C VAL A 53 6.79 26.03 15.27
N CYS A 54 7.00 26.75 14.17
CA CYS A 54 6.89 26.17 12.83
C CYS A 54 7.82 24.96 12.75
N MET A 55 7.27 23.78 12.42
CA MET A 55 8.05 22.57 12.27
C MET A 55 8.79 22.62 10.94
N LYS A 56 10.11 22.53 10.97
CA LYS A 56 10.90 22.36 9.75
C LYS A 56 10.81 20.93 9.25
N THR A 57 10.64 20.79 7.95
CA THR A 57 10.68 19.50 7.26
C THR A 57 11.68 19.52 6.12
N LYS A 58 12.34 18.40 5.89
CA LYS A 58 13.06 18.11 4.65
C LYS A 58 12.21 17.18 3.81
N ALA A 59 12.00 17.52 2.54
CA ALA A 59 11.16 16.70 1.65
C ALA A 59 11.66 16.75 0.21
N VAL A 60 11.39 15.69 -0.52
CA VAL A 60 11.56 15.68 -1.98
C VAL A 60 10.26 16.17 -2.62
N ARG A 61 10.35 17.31 -3.30
CA ARG A 61 9.22 17.98 -3.93
C ARG A 61 9.37 18.00 -5.44
N LEU A 62 8.25 17.79 -6.13
CA LEU A 62 8.17 17.84 -7.59
C LEU A 62 7.70 19.22 -8.05
N TYR A 63 8.48 19.85 -8.93
CA TYR A 63 8.26 21.18 -9.49
C TYR A 63 7.84 21.15 -10.97
N GLY A 64 8.01 20.04 -11.65
CA GLY A 64 7.71 19.84 -13.06
C GLY A 64 8.28 18.52 -13.57
N VAL A 65 8.29 18.33 -14.87
CA VAL A 65 8.81 17.10 -15.50
C VAL A 65 10.27 16.85 -15.07
N ASN A 66 10.51 15.74 -14.35
CA ASN A 66 11.80 15.31 -13.81
C ASN A 66 12.52 16.37 -12.94
N ASP A 67 11.80 17.38 -12.44
CA ASP A 67 12.34 18.40 -11.54
C ASP A 67 11.98 18.07 -10.09
N LEU A 68 12.73 17.13 -9.52
CA LEU A 68 12.64 16.69 -8.12
C LEU A 68 13.76 17.36 -7.31
N ARG A 69 13.39 17.99 -6.19
CA ARG A 69 14.33 18.71 -5.33
C ARG A 69 14.17 18.29 -3.88
N LEU A 70 15.28 17.89 -3.23
CA LEU A 70 15.34 17.76 -1.77
C LEU A 70 15.56 19.14 -1.17
N GLU A 71 14.64 19.62 -0.37
CA GLU A 71 14.72 20.94 0.25
C GLU A 71 14.19 20.95 1.67
N GLU A 72 14.62 21.94 2.47
CA GLU A 72 14.12 22.21 3.81
C GLU A 72 13.19 23.41 3.77
N PHE A 73 12.00 23.28 4.38
CA PHE A 73 11.04 24.38 4.51
C PHE A 73 10.23 24.25 5.78
N GLU A 74 9.50 25.31 6.15
CA GLU A 74 8.66 25.32 7.32
C GLU A 74 7.25 24.85 6.97
N LEU A 75 6.74 23.88 7.73
CA LEU A 75 5.33 23.49 7.70
C LEU A 75 4.50 24.54 8.46
N PRO A 76 3.30 24.90 7.98
CA PRO A 76 2.41 25.75 8.75
C PRO A 76 1.98 25.06 10.05
N PRO A 77 1.54 25.80 11.07
CA PRO A 77 0.90 25.21 12.25
C PRO A 77 -0.32 24.39 11.83
N ILE A 78 -0.51 23.21 12.47
CA ILE A 78 -1.68 22.38 12.18
C ILE A 78 -2.97 23.06 12.64
N LYS A 79 -4.05 22.80 11.92
CA LYS A 79 -5.41 23.19 12.32
C LYS A 79 -6.00 22.16 13.29
N ASP A 80 -7.14 22.50 13.89
CA ASP A 80 -7.86 21.62 14.82
C ASP A 80 -8.29 20.29 14.17
N ASP A 81 -8.38 20.23 12.84
CA ASP A 81 -8.78 19.06 12.04
C ASP A 81 -7.62 18.39 11.27
N GLU A 82 -6.38 18.77 11.55
CA GLU A 82 -5.17 18.22 10.93
C GLU A 82 -4.32 17.46 11.95
N ILE A 83 -3.36 16.68 11.47
CA ILE A 83 -2.41 15.93 12.30
C ILE A 83 -0.99 16.18 11.78
N LEU A 84 -0.06 16.55 12.66
CA LEU A 84 1.37 16.55 12.37
C LEU A 84 1.93 15.15 12.57
N ALA A 85 2.66 14.63 11.58
CA ALA A 85 3.26 13.31 11.66
C ALA A 85 4.73 13.33 11.24
N LYS A 86 5.52 12.42 11.82
CA LYS A 86 6.88 12.08 11.45
C LYS A 86 6.82 10.85 10.55
N VAL A 87 7.28 10.96 9.31
CA VAL A 87 7.49 9.79 8.44
C VAL A 87 8.80 9.13 8.83
N VAL A 88 8.85 7.81 8.87
CA VAL A 88 10.07 7.05 9.19
C VAL A 88 10.54 6.26 7.99
N SER A 89 9.62 5.61 7.29
CA SER A 89 9.93 4.86 6.07
C SER A 89 8.92 5.14 4.97
N ASP A 90 9.40 5.11 3.73
CA ASP A 90 8.61 5.09 2.49
C ASP A 90 9.14 4.00 1.58
N SER A 91 8.35 3.54 0.62
CA SER A 91 8.84 2.63 -0.41
C SER A 91 8.60 3.19 -1.81
N VAL A 92 9.67 3.25 -2.60
CA VAL A 92 9.60 3.89 -3.92
C VAL A 92 8.80 3.04 -4.90
N CYS A 93 7.83 3.66 -5.57
CA CYS A 93 6.91 3.04 -6.52
C CYS A 93 7.12 3.55 -7.95
N MET A 94 6.89 2.69 -8.94
CA MET A 94 6.88 3.08 -10.36
C MET A 94 5.85 4.18 -10.66
N SER A 95 4.80 4.32 -9.88
CA SER A 95 3.84 5.41 -10.04
C SER A 95 4.42 6.78 -9.65
N SER A 96 5.36 6.84 -8.70
CA SER A 96 6.13 8.08 -8.41
C SER A 96 7.05 8.45 -9.57
N HIS A 97 7.69 7.46 -10.21
CA HIS A 97 8.47 7.67 -11.44
C HIS A 97 7.59 8.22 -12.59
N LYS A 98 6.40 7.66 -12.79
CA LYS A 98 5.44 8.15 -13.79
C LYS A 98 4.98 9.58 -13.49
N LEU A 99 4.73 9.91 -12.23
CA LEU A 99 4.42 11.27 -11.80
C LEU A 99 5.56 12.24 -12.15
N ALA A 100 6.80 11.89 -11.86
CA ALA A 100 7.96 12.71 -12.17
C ALA A 100 8.12 12.93 -13.69
N MET A 101 7.93 11.88 -14.50
CA MET A 101 8.02 11.96 -15.95
C MET A 101 6.89 12.79 -16.60
N GLN A 102 5.70 12.78 -16.04
CA GLN A 102 4.53 13.45 -16.61
C GLN A 102 4.34 14.88 -16.06
N GLY A 103 4.88 15.19 -14.87
CA GLY A 103 4.75 16.51 -14.26
C GLY A 103 3.29 16.98 -14.21
N ASP A 104 3.02 18.19 -14.68
CA ASP A 104 1.68 18.79 -14.68
C ASP A 104 0.62 17.99 -15.47
N ALA A 105 1.04 17.14 -16.42
CA ALA A 105 0.15 16.31 -17.21
C ALA A 105 -0.36 15.06 -16.44
N HIS A 106 0.21 14.75 -15.27
CA HIS A 106 -0.20 13.59 -14.50
C HIS A 106 -1.59 13.79 -13.91
N LYS A 107 -2.47 12.79 -14.08
CA LYS A 107 -3.91 12.82 -13.72
C LYS A 107 -4.22 13.14 -12.24
N ARG A 108 -3.24 12.99 -11.33
CA ARG A 108 -3.39 13.27 -9.88
C ARG A 108 -2.86 14.67 -9.49
N VAL A 109 -2.24 15.40 -10.39
CA VAL A 109 -1.74 16.75 -10.12
C VAL A 109 -2.92 17.72 -10.12
N ARG A 110 -3.04 18.52 -9.04
CA ARG A 110 -4.18 19.44 -8.82
C ARG A 110 -4.00 20.82 -9.40
N ALA A 111 -2.74 21.29 -9.44
CA ALA A 111 -2.39 22.64 -9.81
C ALA A 111 -0.99 22.65 -10.44
N LYS A 112 -0.61 23.74 -11.09
CA LYS A 112 0.70 23.90 -11.71
C LYS A 112 1.83 23.69 -10.69
N LEU A 113 2.66 22.67 -10.90
CA LEU A 113 3.69 22.23 -9.98
C LEU A 113 4.76 23.30 -9.69
N SER A 114 5.11 24.12 -10.68
CA SER A 114 6.07 25.21 -10.50
C SER A 114 5.61 26.28 -9.49
N GLU A 115 4.31 26.40 -9.26
CA GLU A 115 3.70 27.33 -8.31
C GLU A 115 3.25 26.63 -7.02
N ASN A 116 2.88 25.35 -7.12
CA ASN A 116 2.36 24.52 -6.02
C ASN A 116 3.05 23.16 -6.02
N PRO A 117 4.35 23.09 -5.69
CA PRO A 117 5.09 21.84 -5.69
C PRO A 117 4.53 20.87 -4.65
N VAL A 118 4.52 19.58 -4.98
CA VAL A 118 3.96 18.52 -4.14
C VAL A 118 5.05 17.65 -3.55
N ILE A 119 4.87 17.19 -2.31
CA ILE A 119 5.72 16.13 -1.73
C ILE A 119 5.34 14.82 -2.40
N ILE A 120 6.32 14.07 -2.88
CA ILE A 120 6.12 12.75 -3.50
C ILE A 120 6.21 11.61 -2.47
N GLY A 121 6.02 10.35 -2.90
CA GLY A 121 5.98 9.18 -2.03
C GLY A 121 4.59 8.92 -1.44
N HIS A 122 4.09 7.70 -1.59
CA HIS A 122 2.71 7.38 -1.20
C HIS A 122 2.58 6.03 -0.49
N GLU A 123 3.68 5.35 -0.24
CA GLU A 123 3.76 4.06 0.43
C GLU A 123 4.53 4.23 1.76
N PHE A 124 3.97 4.95 2.74
CA PHE A 124 4.73 5.40 3.90
C PHE A 124 4.11 5.07 5.25
N CYS A 125 4.99 5.00 6.24
CA CYS A 125 4.69 4.71 7.63
C CYS A 125 5.50 5.63 8.55
N GLY A 126 4.94 5.93 9.71
CA GLY A 126 5.61 6.79 10.67
C GLY A 126 4.90 6.87 12.02
N THR A 127 5.07 7.99 12.73
CA THR A 127 4.45 8.25 14.02
C THR A 127 3.74 9.60 14.03
N LEU A 128 2.59 9.67 14.67
CA LEU A 128 1.85 10.90 14.91
C LEU A 128 2.60 11.74 15.95
N VAL A 129 2.80 13.04 15.69
CA VAL A 129 3.55 13.96 16.56
C VAL A 129 2.61 14.84 17.35
N GLU A 130 1.63 15.45 16.66
CA GLU A 130 0.61 16.31 17.24
C GLU A 130 -0.72 16.02 16.57
N VAL A 131 -1.79 15.92 17.37
CA VAL A 131 -3.14 15.60 16.88
C VAL A 131 -4.05 16.78 17.15
N GLY A 132 -4.66 17.32 16.10
CA GLY A 132 -5.65 18.38 16.17
C GLY A 132 -6.87 17.97 17.00
N LYS A 133 -7.50 18.94 17.65
CA LYS A 133 -8.57 18.71 18.67
C LYS A 133 -9.69 17.80 18.15
N LYS A 134 -10.07 17.95 16.88
CA LYS A 134 -11.13 17.16 16.24
C LYS A 134 -10.87 15.65 16.30
N TRP A 135 -9.60 15.23 16.29
CA TRP A 135 -9.21 13.83 16.16
C TRP A 135 -8.64 13.18 17.41
N GLN A 136 -8.49 13.93 18.53
CA GLN A 136 -7.91 13.42 19.79
C GLN A 136 -8.73 12.29 20.43
N HIS A 137 -9.98 12.11 20.04
CA HIS A 137 -10.81 10.99 20.47
C HIS A 137 -10.44 9.66 19.78
N GLN A 138 -9.79 9.73 18.62
CA GLN A 138 -9.46 8.57 17.79
C GLN A 138 -7.96 8.31 17.71
N PHE A 139 -7.12 9.36 17.70
CA PHE A 139 -5.67 9.27 17.51
C PHE A 139 -4.91 9.92 18.66
N LYS A 140 -3.65 9.48 18.87
CA LYS A 140 -2.77 9.99 19.93
C LYS A 140 -1.36 10.23 19.39
N ALA A 141 -0.67 11.24 19.93
CA ALA A 141 0.76 11.44 19.69
C ALA A 141 1.56 10.20 20.12
N GLY A 142 2.59 9.85 19.33
CA GLY A 142 3.39 8.65 19.48
C GLY A 142 2.81 7.38 18.83
N GLN A 143 1.55 7.39 18.40
CA GLN A 143 0.93 6.27 17.69
C GLN A 143 1.56 6.11 16.30
N LYS A 144 1.91 4.88 15.92
CA LYS A 144 2.33 4.57 14.55
C LYS A 144 1.12 4.55 13.62
N PHE A 145 1.36 4.88 12.36
CA PHE A 145 0.32 4.90 11.34
C PHE A 145 0.78 4.28 10.02
N ALA A 146 -0.18 3.75 9.28
CA ALA A 146 -0.12 3.49 7.85
C ALA A 146 -1.19 4.33 7.15
N ILE A 147 -1.08 4.52 5.85
CA ILE A 147 -1.99 5.38 5.11
C ILE A 147 -2.51 4.69 3.85
N GLN A 148 -3.81 4.87 3.55
CA GLN A 148 -4.39 4.61 2.24
C GLN A 148 -4.38 5.90 1.42
N PRO A 149 -3.51 6.02 0.41
CA PRO A 149 -3.39 7.25 -0.38
C PRO A 149 -4.54 7.43 -1.38
N ALA A 150 -5.20 6.36 -1.80
CA ALA A 150 -6.33 6.42 -2.73
C ALA A 150 -7.59 6.91 -2.01
N LEU A 151 -7.73 8.24 -1.84
CA LEU A 151 -8.82 8.84 -1.07
C LEU A 151 -10.18 8.70 -1.78
N ASN A 152 -10.20 8.68 -3.12
CA ASN A 152 -11.42 8.61 -3.94
C ASN A 152 -12.48 9.65 -3.56
N LYS A 153 -12.04 10.84 -3.09
CA LYS A 153 -12.89 11.91 -2.61
C LYS A 153 -13.66 12.55 -3.76
N ASP A 154 -14.97 12.54 -3.70
CA ASP A 154 -15.85 13.24 -4.64
C ASP A 154 -15.55 12.93 -6.13
N GLY A 155 -15.10 11.71 -6.43
CA GLY A 155 -14.71 11.28 -7.77
C GLY A 155 -13.39 11.85 -8.28
N THR A 156 -12.63 12.56 -7.43
CA THR A 156 -11.28 13.03 -7.75
C THR A 156 -10.26 11.91 -7.59
N LEU A 157 -9.11 12.08 -8.26
CA LEU A 157 -7.96 11.17 -8.09
C LEU A 157 -6.91 11.73 -7.11
N TRP A 158 -7.27 12.74 -6.30
CA TRP A 158 -6.35 13.36 -5.35
C TRP A 158 -5.85 12.38 -4.31
N ALA A 159 -4.55 12.41 -4.04
CA ALA A 159 -3.90 11.47 -3.17
C ALA A 159 -2.66 12.07 -2.50
N PRO A 160 -2.38 11.74 -1.22
CA PRO A 160 -1.06 11.92 -0.61
C PRO A 160 0.06 11.41 -1.50
N GLY A 161 1.16 12.16 -1.56
CA GLY A 161 2.30 11.81 -2.42
C GLY A 161 2.15 12.16 -3.90
N TYR A 162 1.04 12.82 -4.28
CA TYR A 162 0.76 13.24 -5.67
C TYR A 162 0.16 14.64 -5.77
N SER A 163 -0.71 15.00 -4.83
CA SER A 163 -1.64 16.11 -5.01
C SER A 163 -1.47 17.23 -3.98
N TYR A 164 -0.64 17.05 -2.97
CA TYR A 164 -0.59 17.91 -1.80
C TYR A 164 0.81 18.47 -1.54
N ALA A 165 0.85 19.73 -1.07
CA ALA A 165 2.10 20.41 -0.77
C ALA A 165 2.76 19.95 0.55
N HIS A 166 1.98 19.41 1.49
CA HIS A 166 2.44 19.14 2.86
C HIS A 166 2.27 17.68 3.30
N ILE A 167 1.87 16.77 2.39
CA ILE A 167 1.78 15.33 2.69
C ILE A 167 2.27 14.49 1.52
N GLY A 168 3.22 13.61 1.84
CA GLY A 168 3.83 12.59 1.00
C GLY A 168 4.86 11.83 1.81
N GLY A 169 5.24 10.63 1.35
CA GLY A 169 6.13 9.72 2.07
C GLY A 169 7.59 10.17 2.06
N ASP A 170 8.01 10.88 1.02
CA ASP A 170 9.39 11.32 0.87
C ASP A 170 9.64 12.65 1.61
N ALA A 171 9.34 12.65 2.91
CA ALA A 171 9.53 13.78 3.81
C ALA A 171 9.87 13.34 5.24
N THR A 172 10.49 14.22 6.02
CA THR A 172 10.76 13.95 7.44
C THR A 172 9.53 14.18 8.31
N TYR A 173 8.80 15.27 8.06
CA TYR A 173 7.55 15.62 8.74
C TYR A 173 6.51 16.06 7.71
N ILE A 174 5.25 15.77 8.01
CA ILE A 174 4.11 16.04 7.13
C ILE A 174 2.92 16.53 7.94
N ILE A 175 1.99 17.21 7.26
CA ILE A 175 0.66 17.52 7.81
C ILE A 175 -0.35 16.63 7.11
N ILE A 176 -1.02 15.77 7.86
CA ILE A 176 -2.11 14.93 7.36
C ILE A 176 -3.39 15.76 7.36
N PRO A 177 -3.99 16.04 6.19
CA PRO A 177 -5.16 16.89 6.09
C PRO A 177 -6.43 16.15 6.53
N ALA A 178 -7.46 16.90 6.90
CA ALA A 178 -8.73 16.42 7.46
C ALA A 178 -9.37 15.29 6.63
N GLU A 179 -9.36 15.41 5.31
CA GLU A 179 -9.98 14.42 4.42
C GLU A 179 -9.40 13.02 4.53
N VAL A 180 -8.13 12.87 4.90
CA VAL A 180 -7.52 11.54 5.10
C VAL A 180 -8.17 10.82 6.27
N MET A 181 -8.42 11.53 7.39
CA MET A 181 -9.11 10.97 8.55
C MET A 181 -10.61 10.81 8.31
N GLU A 182 -11.26 11.79 7.67
CA GLU A 182 -12.69 11.76 7.37
C GLU A 182 -13.08 10.57 6.49
N LEU A 183 -12.18 10.16 5.59
CA LEU A 183 -12.36 9.00 4.71
C LEU A 183 -11.87 7.69 5.33
N GLY A 184 -11.40 7.72 6.60
CA GLY A 184 -10.86 6.54 7.29
C GLY A 184 -9.56 6.02 6.69
N CYS A 185 -8.83 6.88 5.95
CA CYS A 185 -7.60 6.51 5.23
C CYS A 185 -6.33 6.60 6.09
N LEU A 186 -6.41 7.16 7.31
CA LEU A 186 -5.36 7.08 8.32
C LEU A 186 -5.63 5.87 9.22
N LEU A 187 -4.70 4.93 9.27
CA LEU A 187 -4.87 3.64 9.96
C LEU A 187 -3.85 3.52 11.09
N GLU A 188 -4.30 3.00 12.24
CA GLU A 188 -3.38 2.63 13.31
C GLU A 188 -2.50 1.44 12.86
N TYR A 189 -1.19 1.57 13.04
CA TYR A 189 -0.22 0.51 12.77
C TYR A 189 0.41 0.03 14.09
N LYS A 190 0.33 -1.27 14.38
CA LYS A 190 0.67 -1.81 15.70
C LYS A 190 1.98 -2.59 15.77
N ALA A 191 2.55 -2.99 14.63
CA ALA A 191 3.79 -3.73 14.65
C ALA A 191 4.98 -2.87 15.14
N ASP A 192 6.06 -3.51 15.56
CA ASP A 192 7.20 -2.84 16.16
C ASP A 192 8.20 -2.24 15.15
N ASN A 193 8.06 -2.54 13.86
CA ASN A 193 8.82 -2.00 12.74
C ASN A 193 8.07 -0.89 11.99
N PHE A 194 8.70 -0.24 10.99
CA PHE A 194 8.08 0.76 10.12
C PHE A 194 7.96 0.28 8.68
N PHE A 195 8.94 -0.46 8.17
CA PHE A 195 8.98 -0.89 6.77
C PHE A 195 7.76 -1.73 6.36
N MET A 196 7.24 -2.58 7.23
CA MET A 196 6.02 -3.34 6.96
C MET A 196 4.80 -2.42 6.79
N GLY A 197 4.73 -1.35 7.61
CA GLY A 197 3.68 -0.34 7.49
C GLY A 197 3.73 0.40 6.15
N SER A 198 4.93 0.70 5.62
CA SER A 198 5.10 1.29 4.28
C SER A 198 4.66 0.33 3.17
N LEU A 199 4.90 -0.96 3.35
CA LEU A 199 4.53 -1.98 2.36
C LEU A 199 3.04 -2.35 2.40
N SER A 200 2.27 -1.88 3.37
CA SER A 200 0.83 -2.17 3.46
C SER A 200 0.04 -1.62 2.28
N GLU A 201 0.46 -0.48 1.73
CA GLU A 201 -0.17 0.11 0.54
C GLU A 201 0.00 -0.80 -0.69
N PRO A 202 1.23 -1.17 -1.13
CA PRO A 202 1.36 -2.05 -2.28
C PRO A 202 0.74 -3.44 -2.07
N VAL A 203 0.74 -3.99 -0.85
CA VAL A 203 -0.01 -5.22 -0.55
C VAL A 203 -1.50 -5.00 -0.77
N SER A 204 -2.07 -3.87 -0.35
CA SER A 204 -3.48 -3.55 -0.55
C SER A 204 -3.89 -3.48 -2.02
N CYS A 205 -2.97 -3.07 -2.90
CA CYS A 205 -3.23 -3.10 -4.35
C CYS A 205 -3.44 -4.52 -4.87
N VAL A 206 -2.70 -5.49 -4.35
CA VAL A 206 -2.87 -6.91 -4.70
C VAL A 206 -4.17 -7.45 -4.12
N VAL A 207 -4.43 -7.22 -2.83
CA VAL A 207 -5.69 -7.62 -2.16
C VAL A 207 -6.89 -7.10 -2.94
N GLY A 208 -6.91 -5.80 -3.26
CA GLY A 208 -7.98 -5.19 -4.04
C GLY A 208 -8.13 -5.76 -5.45
N ALA A 209 -7.03 -6.17 -6.09
CA ALA A 209 -7.09 -6.83 -7.38
C ALA A 209 -7.75 -8.22 -7.32
N PHE A 210 -7.48 -8.98 -6.26
CA PHE A 210 -8.15 -10.27 -6.01
C PHE A 210 -9.63 -10.06 -5.69
N HIS A 211 -9.98 -9.06 -4.88
CA HIS A 211 -11.36 -8.72 -4.57
C HIS A 211 -12.15 -8.23 -5.78
N ALA A 212 -11.48 -7.56 -6.73
CA ALA A 212 -12.11 -7.02 -7.94
C ALA A 212 -12.39 -8.09 -9.01
N GLN A 213 -11.78 -9.29 -8.91
CA GLN A 213 -12.17 -10.41 -9.75
C GLN A 213 -13.67 -10.68 -9.58
N TYR A 214 -14.34 -11.13 -10.61
CA TYR A 214 -15.73 -11.53 -10.50
C TYR A 214 -16.09 -12.62 -11.51
N HIS A 215 -17.09 -13.39 -11.13
CA HIS A 215 -17.69 -14.47 -11.90
C HIS A 215 -19.20 -14.36 -11.83
N THR A 216 -19.90 -14.98 -12.79
CA THR A 216 -21.36 -14.93 -12.85
C THR A 216 -21.94 -16.33 -12.67
N THR A 217 -23.23 -16.39 -12.36
CA THR A 217 -23.99 -17.63 -12.42
C THR A 217 -24.75 -17.67 -13.76
N ALA A 218 -24.67 -18.77 -14.47
CA ALA A 218 -25.35 -18.92 -15.75
C ALA A 218 -26.86 -18.60 -15.63
N GLY A 219 -27.33 -17.68 -16.46
CA GLY A 219 -28.72 -17.20 -16.44
C GLY A 219 -29.02 -16.14 -15.36
N SER A 220 -28.02 -15.69 -14.61
CA SER A 220 -28.10 -14.58 -13.64
C SER A 220 -27.12 -13.47 -14.04
N TYR A 221 -27.45 -12.21 -13.69
CA TYR A 221 -26.56 -11.05 -13.82
C TYR A 221 -25.85 -10.71 -12.49
N GLU A 222 -25.99 -11.58 -11.48
CA GLU A 222 -25.31 -11.39 -10.19
C GLU A 222 -23.84 -11.72 -10.31
N HIS A 223 -23.00 -10.82 -9.78
CA HIS A 223 -21.54 -11.02 -9.72
C HIS A 223 -21.14 -11.64 -8.40
N ARG A 224 -20.38 -12.71 -8.46
CA ARG A 224 -19.71 -13.33 -7.33
C ARG A 224 -18.30 -12.79 -7.29
N MET A 225 -18.05 -11.84 -6.39
CA MET A 225 -16.74 -11.17 -6.29
C MET A 225 -15.65 -12.10 -5.75
N GLY A 226 -14.42 -11.82 -6.17
CA GLY A 226 -13.21 -12.55 -5.83
C GLY A 226 -12.93 -13.69 -6.80
N ILE A 227 -11.73 -14.30 -6.67
CA ILE A 227 -11.30 -15.46 -7.48
C ILE A 227 -12.19 -16.69 -7.22
N VAL A 228 -12.15 -17.67 -8.10
CA VAL A 228 -12.85 -18.96 -7.88
C VAL A 228 -12.14 -19.74 -6.79
N GLU A 229 -12.82 -20.01 -5.68
CA GLU A 229 -12.29 -20.83 -4.58
C GLU A 229 -12.06 -22.27 -5.05
N GLY A 230 -10.86 -22.80 -4.82
CA GLY A 230 -10.46 -24.11 -5.30
C GLY A 230 -10.25 -24.21 -6.82
N GLY A 231 -10.45 -23.10 -7.55
CA GLY A 231 -10.28 -22.98 -8.98
C GLY A 231 -8.81 -22.91 -9.41
N SER A 232 -8.60 -22.51 -10.67
CA SER A 232 -7.28 -22.38 -11.28
C SER A 232 -6.93 -20.92 -11.56
N LEU A 233 -5.75 -20.49 -11.10
CA LEU A 233 -5.23 -19.13 -11.22
C LEU A 233 -3.91 -19.12 -11.99
N ALA A 234 -3.80 -18.21 -12.98
CA ALA A 234 -2.55 -17.93 -13.67
C ALA A 234 -2.04 -16.51 -13.39
N LEU A 235 -0.80 -16.39 -12.92
CA LEU A 235 -0.10 -15.12 -12.75
C LEU A 235 0.95 -14.96 -13.85
N LEU A 236 0.68 -14.12 -14.84
CA LEU A 236 1.53 -13.94 -16.02
C LEU A 236 2.52 -12.78 -15.80
N ALA A 237 3.83 -13.02 -16.07
CA ALA A 237 4.95 -12.16 -15.72
C ALA A 237 4.93 -11.84 -14.20
N GLY A 238 4.66 -12.88 -13.38
CA GLY A 238 4.22 -12.78 -11.99
C GLY A 238 5.33 -12.88 -10.94
N VAL A 239 6.63 -12.67 -11.28
CA VAL A 239 7.73 -12.76 -10.30
C VAL A 239 8.38 -11.41 -9.97
N GLY A 240 7.76 -10.30 -10.36
CA GLY A 240 8.09 -8.97 -9.87
C GLY A 240 7.61 -8.77 -8.42
N PRO A 241 7.92 -7.61 -7.78
CA PRO A 241 7.54 -7.37 -6.38
C PRO A 241 6.03 -7.55 -6.15
N MET A 242 5.18 -7.02 -7.03
CA MET A 242 3.73 -7.17 -6.90
C MET A 242 3.28 -8.62 -7.17
N GLY A 243 3.93 -9.31 -8.09
CA GLY A 243 3.66 -10.72 -8.37
C GLY A 243 4.05 -11.63 -7.21
N LEU A 244 5.19 -11.40 -6.53
CA LEU A 244 5.56 -12.13 -5.32
C LEU A 244 4.49 -11.98 -4.23
N THR A 245 3.99 -10.77 -4.03
CA THR A 245 2.88 -10.53 -3.11
C THR A 245 1.59 -11.24 -3.55
N ALA A 246 1.32 -11.29 -4.85
CA ALA A 246 0.14 -12.00 -5.37
C ALA A 246 0.24 -13.52 -5.19
N ILE A 247 1.45 -14.10 -5.32
CA ILE A 247 1.70 -15.51 -5.02
C ILE A 247 1.46 -15.78 -3.53
N ASP A 248 2.04 -14.95 -2.66
CA ASP A 248 1.91 -15.06 -1.22
C ASP A 248 0.43 -14.92 -0.77
N TYR A 249 -0.26 -13.92 -1.30
CA TYR A 249 -1.69 -13.73 -1.03
C TYR A 249 -2.54 -14.89 -1.58
N ALA A 250 -2.28 -15.41 -2.77
CA ALA A 250 -2.99 -16.56 -3.33
C ALA A 250 -2.84 -17.82 -2.46
N ILE A 251 -1.68 -18.00 -1.80
CA ILE A 251 -1.42 -19.14 -0.90
C ILE A 251 -2.18 -18.97 0.43
N HIS A 252 -2.28 -17.76 0.98
CA HIS A 252 -2.66 -17.53 2.37
C HIS A 252 -4.05 -16.91 2.56
N ASN A 253 -4.66 -16.31 1.52
CA ASN A 253 -5.99 -15.71 1.69
C ASN A 253 -7.08 -16.79 1.92
N PRO A 254 -8.23 -16.43 2.54
CA PRO A 254 -9.30 -17.39 2.82
C PRO A 254 -9.87 -18.07 1.55
N ARG A 255 -9.94 -17.34 0.43
CA ARG A 255 -10.43 -17.84 -0.87
C ARG A 255 -9.26 -18.18 -1.77
N LYS A 256 -8.75 -19.41 -1.68
CA LYS A 256 -7.55 -19.88 -2.37
C LYS A 256 -7.86 -20.57 -3.67
N PRO A 257 -6.97 -20.48 -4.69
CA PRO A 257 -7.03 -21.38 -5.85
C PRO A 257 -6.60 -22.80 -5.43
N GLY A 258 -7.10 -23.81 -6.11
CA GLY A 258 -6.58 -25.18 -5.98
C GLY A 258 -5.31 -25.40 -6.81
N PHE A 259 -5.20 -24.68 -7.93
CA PHE A 259 -4.05 -24.69 -8.82
C PHE A 259 -3.58 -23.28 -9.14
N LEU A 260 -2.30 -23.02 -8.93
CA LEU A 260 -1.64 -21.74 -9.20
C LEU A 260 -0.45 -21.95 -10.14
N VAL A 261 -0.47 -21.33 -11.30
CA VAL A 261 0.70 -21.24 -12.19
C VAL A 261 1.24 -19.82 -12.21
N VAL A 262 2.57 -19.70 -12.12
CA VAL A 262 3.27 -18.41 -12.17
C VAL A 262 4.26 -18.46 -13.33
N THR A 263 4.22 -17.46 -14.20
CA THR A 263 5.12 -17.42 -15.36
C THR A 263 6.02 -16.18 -15.33
N ASP A 264 7.19 -16.34 -15.90
CA ASP A 264 8.10 -15.25 -16.29
C ASP A 264 9.01 -15.75 -17.40
N ILE A 265 9.85 -14.85 -17.93
CA ILE A 265 10.88 -15.18 -18.93
C ILE A 265 12.31 -15.15 -18.33
N ASP A 266 12.47 -14.78 -17.08
CA ASP A 266 13.75 -14.63 -16.38
C ASP A 266 13.97 -15.75 -15.38
N ASP A 267 14.95 -16.63 -15.64
CA ASP A 267 15.26 -17.77 -14.79
C ASP A 267 15.70 -17.36 -13.37
N ALA A 268 16.52 -16.31 -13.25
CA ALA A 268 17.02 -15.89 -11.94
C ALA A 268 15.87 -15.36 -11.06
N ARG A 269 14.93 -14.65 -11.66
CA ARG A 269 13.73 -14.13 -10.96
C ARG A 269 12.77 -15.26 -10.58
N LEU A 270 12.58 -16.26 -11.46
CA LEU A 270 11.78 -17.45 -11.16
C LEU A 270 12.40 -18.27 -10.03
N GLN A 271 13.71 -18.53 -10.08
CA GLN A 271 14.43 -19.24 -9.02
C GLN A 271 14.34 -18.51 -7.68
N ARG A 272 14.47 -17.18 -7.69
CA ARG A 272 14.27 -16.36 -6.48
C ARG A 272 12.84 -16.50 -5.95
N ALA A 273 11.82 -16.40 -6.82
CA ALA A 273 10.44 -16.57 -6.43
C ALA A 273 10.17 -17.95 -5.81
N GLU A 274 10.66 -19.01 -6.44
CA GLU A 274 10.53 -20.39 -5.96
C GLU A 274 11.26 -20.60 -4.62
N SER A 275 12.42 -19.96 -4.41
CA SER A 275 13.13 -20.04 -3.13
C SER A 275 12.40 -19.33 -2.00
N LEU A 276 11.71 -18.22 -2.28
CA LEU A 276 10.96 -17.44 -1.30
C LEU A 276 9.58 -18.03 -0.99
N LEU A 277 8.92 -18.58 -2.00
CA LEU A 277 7.56 -19.12 -1.96
C LEU A 277 7.55 -20.51 -2.62
N PRO A 278 8.14 -21.51 -1.98
CA PRO A 278 8.29 -22.81 -2.60
C PRO A 278 6.96 -23.56 -2.75
N PRO A 279 6.81 -24.41 -3.81
CA PRO A 279 5.63 -25.25 -4.01
C PRO A 279 5.29 -26.11 -2.79
N SER A 280 6.29 -26.51 -2.01
CA SER A 280 6.10 -27.28 -0.76
C SER A 280 5.38 -26.49 0.31
N GLU A 281 5.59 -25.18 0.39
CA GLU A 281 4.85 -24.30 1.31
C GLU A 281 3.41 -24.13 0.84
N ALA A 282 3.20 -23.80 -0.43
CA ALA A 282 1.88 -23.68 -1.02
C ALA A 282 1.02 -24.95 -0.81
N ALA A 283 1.65 -26.13 -0.94
CA ALA A 283 0.98 -27.41 -0.72
C ALA A 283 0.44 -27.58 0.72
N LYS A 284 1.12 -27.05 1.74
CA LYS A 284 0.61 -27.06 3.14
C LYS A 284 -0.70 -26.30 3.29
N HIS A 285 -0.92 -25.32 2.41
CA HIS A 285 -2.13 -24.50 2.36
C HIS A 285 -3.18 -25.00 1.36
N GLY A 286 -2.95 -26.18 0.74
CA GLY A 286 -3.85 -26.79 -0.23
C GLY A 286 -3.76 -26.21 -1.65
N VAL A 287 -2.72 -25.44 -1.96
CA VAL A 287 -2.48 -24.86 -3.28
C VAL A 287 -1.39 -25.63 -4.03
N LYS A 288 -1.69 -26.14 -5.22
CA LYS A 288 -0.69 -26.70 -6.12
C LYS A 288 -0.04 -25.57 -6.92
N LEU A 289 1.16 -25.17 -6.53
CA LEU A 289 1.93 -24.09 -7.17
C LEU A 289 2.92 -24.65 -8.19
N VAL A 290 3.01 -24.02 -9.37
CA VAL A 290 3.98 -24.36 -10.43
C VAL A 290 4.58 -23.09 -11.01
N TYR A 291 5.90 -23.01 -11.09
CA TYR A 291 6.65 -21.95 -11.78
C TYR A 291 7.03 -22.39 -13.18
N VAL A 292 6.90 -21.51 -14.18
CA VAL A 292 7.17 -21.83 -15.60
C VAL A 292 7.93 -20.70 -16.26
N ASN A 293 9.12 -20.99 -16.79
CA ASN A 293 9.78 -20.09 -17.73
C ASN A 293 9.15 -20.26 -19.11
N THR A 294 8.58 -19.17 -19.66
CA THR A 294 7.89 -19.19 -20.95
C THR A 294 8.75 -18.70 -22.11
N ARG A 295 10.01 -18.30 -21.88
CA ARG A 295 10.91 -17.69 -22.89
C ARG A 295 11.03 -18.53 -24.16
N ASP A 296 11.32 -19.83 -24.01
CA ASP A 296 11.63 -20.71 -25.12
C ASP A 296 10.47 -21.69 -25.45
N ILE A 297 9.30 -21.46 -24.86
CA ILE A 297 8.11 -22.27 -25.13
C ILE A 297 7.45 -21.76 -26.41
N LYS A 298 7.40 -22.59 -27.45
CA LYS A 298 6.81 -22.23 -28.74
C LYS A 298 5.33 -21.89 -28.66
N ASP A 299 4.59 -22.61 -27.85
CA ASP A 299 3.15 -22.39 -27.57
C ASP A 299 2.91 -22.35 -26.04
N PRO A 300 3.07 -21.17 -25.40
CA PRO A 300 2.84 -21.04 -23.97
C PRO A 300 1.41 -21.37 -23.56
N ALA A 301 0.41 -21.02 -24.38
CA ALA A 301 -0.99 -21.30 -24.07
C ALA A 301 -1.27 -22.80 -23.98
N ALA A 302 -0.81 -23.59 -24.96
CA ALA A 302 -0.95 -25.05 -24.94
C ALA A 302 -0.25 -25.66 -23.73
N LYS A 303 0.98 -25.19 -23.40
CA LYS A 303 1.73 -25.70 -22.25
C LYS A 303 1.04 -25.40 -20.92
N LEU A 304 0.56 -24.18 -20.72
CA LEU A 304 -0.12 -23.80 -19.49
C LEU A 304 -1.46 -24.51 -19.34
N LYS A 305 -2.21 -24.71 -20.43
CA LYS A 305 -3.41 -25.53 -20.46
C LYS A 305 -3.13 -26.99 -20.10
N GLU A 306 -2.06 -27.58 -20.64
CA GLU A 306 -1.61 -28.95 -20.29
C GLU A 306 -1.38 -29.08 -18.78
N LEU A 307 -0.66 -28.13 -18.16
CA LEU A 307 -0.36 -28.10 -16.72
C LEU A 307 -1.63 -28.05 -15.85
N ASN A 308 -2.70 -27.44 -16.36
CA ASN A 308 -4.02 -27.39 -15.73
C ASN A 308 -4.93 -28.56 -16.13
N GLY A 309 -4.36 -29.71 -16.49
CA GLY A 309 -5.11 -30.92 -16.86
C GLY A 309 -5.95 -30.75 -18.13
N GLY A 310 -5.51 -29.95 -19.07
CA GLY A 310 -6.19 -29.66 -20.33
C GLY A 310 -7.33 -28.65 -20.26
N LYS A 311 -7.54 -28.01 -19.09
CA LYS A 311 -8.52 -26.95 -18.87
C LYS A 311 -7.89 -25.56 -19.00
N LEU A 312 -8.71 -24.56 -19.37
CA LEU A 312 -8.38 -23.16 -19.26
C LEU A 312 -8.53 -22.70 -17.78
N TYR A 313 -8.15 -21.46 -17.48
CA TYR A 313 -8.07 -20.93 -16.13
C TYR A 313 -9.34 -20.16 -15.77
N ASP A 314 -9.73 -20.26 -14.49
CA ASP A 314 -10.85 -19.49 -13.95
C ASP A 314 -10.44 -18.02 -13.78
N ASP A 315 -9.21 -17.77 -13.33
CA ASP A 315 -8.66 -16.45 -13.08
C ASP A 315 -7.29 -16.28 -13.72
N VAL A 316 -7.06 -15.13 -14.35
CA VAL A 316 -5.76 -14.80 -14.99
C VAL A 316 -5.36 -13.38 -14.61
N PHE A 317 -4.15 -13.19 -14.08
CA PHE A 317 -3.58 -11.88 -13.77
C PHE A 317 -2.40 -11.57 -14.68
N VAL A 318 -2.34 -10.34 -15.19
CA VAL A 318 -1.28 -9.85 -16.06
C VAL A 318 -0.49 -8.77 -15.33
N PHE A 319 0.80 -9.05 -15.01
CA PHE A 319 1.67 -8.15 -14.24
C PHE A 319 2.61 -7.29 -15.09
N ALA A 320 2.66 -7.50 -16.41
CA ALA A 320 3.48 -6.71 -17.32
C ALA A 320 2.64 -6.05 -18.43
N PRO A 321 2.82 -4.76 -18.72
CA PRO A 321 2.10 -4.08 -19.80
C PRO A 321 2.73 -4.40 -21.16
N VAL A 322 2.68 -5.68 -21.56
CA VAL A 322 3.27 -6.23 -22.78
C VAL A 322 2.17 -6.94 -23.57
N LYS A 323 1.93 -6.50 -24.81
CA LYS A 323 0.82 -7.00 -25.65
C LYS A 323 0.75 -8.52 -25.72
N PRO A 324 1.83 -9.28 -26.05
CA PRO A 324 1.79 -10.72 -26.07
C PRO A 324 1.39 -11.38 -24.75
N VAL A 325 1.69 -10.76 -23.61
CA VAL A 325 1.30 -11.29 -22.27
C VAL A 325 -0.19 -11.10 -22.02
N VAL A 326 -0.77 -9.96 -22.45
CA VAL A 326 -2.21 -9.73 -22.38
C VAL A 326 -2.98 -10.69 -23.29
N GLU A 327 -2.50 -10.88 -24.51
CA GLU A 327 -3.10 -11.79 -25.52
C GLU A 327 -2.97 -13.27 -25.07
N LEU A 328 -1.87 -13.65 -24.42
CA LEU A 328 -1.74 -14.94 -23.75
C LEU A 328 -2.79 -15.07 -22.63
N GLY A 329 -2.98 -14.03 -21.83
CA GLY A 329 -3.99 -13.99 -20.77
C GLY A 329 -5.41 -14.24 -21.30
N ASP A 330 -5.81 -13.60 -22.39
CA ASP A 330 -7.08 -13.83 -23.07
C ASP A 330 -7.23 -15.30 -23.51
N SER A 331 -6.19 -15.86 -24.12
CA SER A 331 -6.19 -17.24 -24.60
C SER A 331 -6.26 -18.30 -23.50
N LEU A 332 -5.95 -17.92 -22.27
CA LEU A 332 -5.96 -18.80 -21.10
C LEU A 332 -7.27 -18.73 -20.30
N CYS A 333 -8.07 -17.68 -20.44
CA CYS A 333 -9.34 -17.56 -19.74
C CYS A 333 -10.30 -18.68 -20.17
N GLY A 334 -10.88 -19.35 -19.18
CA GLY A 334 -11.92 -20.37 -19.36
C GLY A 334 -13.30 -19.76 -19.42
N LYS A 335 -14.33 -20.61 -19.46
CA LYS A 335 -15.73 -20.17 -19.42
C LYS A 335 -15.99 -19.44 -18.10
N ASP A 336 -16.63 -18.24 -18.19
CA ASP A 336 -16.84 -17.31 -17.06
C ASP A 336 -15.50 -16.87 -16.43
N GLY A 337 -14.38 -16.99 -17.18
CA GLY A 337 -13.03 -16.65 -16.70
C GLY A 337 -12.82 -15.14 -16.61
N CYS A 338 -12.04 -14.71 -15.62
CA CYS A 338 -11.76 -13.30 -15.37
C CYS A 338 -10.29 -12.96 -15.58
N LEU A 339 -9.98 -12.04 -16.50
CA LEU A 339 -8.66 -11.49 -16.72
C LEU A 339 -8.52 -10.19 -15.94
N ASN A 340 -7.59 -10.14 -14.98
CA ASN A 340 -7.17 -8.93 -14.30
C ASN A 340 -5.95 -8.32 -14.99
N PHE A 341 -6.10 -7.15 -15.57
CA PHE A 341 -4.98 -6.36 -16.07
C PHE A 341 -4.40 -5.51 -14.93
N PHE A 342 -3.55 -6.14 -14.11
CA PHE A 342 -2.90 -5.50 -12.96
C PHE A 342 -1.81 -4.51 -13.37
N ALA A 343 -1.15 -4.75 -14.50
CA ALA A 343 -0.09 -3.91 -15.01
C ALA A 343 -0.57 -2.49 -15.32
N GLY A 344 0.17 -1.48 -14.88
CA GLY A 344 -0.13 -0.08 -15.17
C GLY A 344 0.71 0.45 -16.34
N PRO A 345 0.22 0.54 -17.58
CA PRO A 345 0.98 1.10 -18.68
C PRO A 345 1.26 2.59 -18.46
N THR A 346 2.38 3.06 -18.99
CA THR A 346 2.73 4.50 -18.99
C THR A 346 2.09 5.22 -20.18
N ASP A 347 1.97 4.52 -21.31
CA ASP A 347 1.35 5.03 -22.53
C ASP A 347 -0.19 4.87 -22.46
N PRO A 348 -0.96 5.99 -22.51
CA PRO A 348 -2.42 5.93 -22.52
C PRO A 348 -3.01 5.22 -23.73
N SER A 349 -2.25 5.10 -24.83
CA SER A 349 -2.66 4.41 -26.05
C SER A 349 -2.38 2.92 -26.05
N PHE A 350 -1.81 2.36 -24.94
CA PHE A 350 -1.53 0.94 -24.83
C PHE A 350 -2.77 0.11 -25.12
N SER A 351 -2.68 -0.83 -26.05
CA SER A 351 -3.76 -1.71 -26.49
C SER A 351 -3.24 -3.08 -26.86
N ALA A 352 -4.07 -4.11 -26.71
CA ALA A 352 -3.82 -5.47 -27.12
C ALA A 352 -5.07 -6.09 -27.75
N MET A 353 -4.91 -7.17 -28.50
CA MET A 353 -6.05 -7.91 -29.06
C MET A 353 -6.77 -8.68 -27.95
N TYR A 354 -8.10 -8.75 -28.05
CA TYR A 354 -8.94 -9.54 -27.17
C TYR A 354 -9.99 -10.27 -27.98
N ASN A 355 -10.29 -11.53 -27.65
CA ASN A 355 -11.25 -12.34 -28.41
C ASN A 355 -12.70 -12.07 -27.94
N PHE A 356 -13.39 -11.17 -28.62
CA PHE A 356 -14.79 -10.81 -28.30
C PHE A 356 -15.78 -11.94 -28.56
N TYR A 357 -15.46 -12.97 -29.32
CA TYR A 357 -16.27 -14.18 -29.42
C TYR A 357 -16.38 -14.86 -28.05
N ASN A 358 -15.25 -14.98 -27.35
CA ASN A 358 -15.22 -15.56 -25.99
C ASN A 358 -15.93 -14.67 -24.96
N VAL A 359 -15.84 -13.34 -25.09
CA VAL A 359 -16.65 -12.42 -24.25
C VAL A 359 -18.13 -12.71 -24.37
N HIS A 360 -18.61 -12.95 -25.61
CA HIS A 360 -20.03 -13.17 -25.87
C HIS A 360 -20.51 -14.59 -25.51
N TYR A 361 -19.75 -15.62 -25.92
CA TYR A 361 -20.20 -17.00 -25.82
C TYR A 361 -19.67 -17.74 -24.58
N GLU A 362 -18.51 -17.33 -24.07
CA GLU A 362 -17.87 -17.98 -22.92
C GLU A 362 -17.93 -17.09 -21.66
N SER A 363 -18.57 -15.92 -21.75
CA SER A 363 -18.71 -14.96 -20.64
C SER A 363 -17.36 -14.53 -20.04
N HIS A 364 -16.36 -14.25 -20.88
CA HIS A 364 -15.09 -13.73 -20.38
C HIS A 364 -15.26 -12.34 -19.78
N HIS A 365 -14.59 -12.08 -18.66
CA HIS A 365 -14.56 -10.80 -17.96
C HIS A 365 -13.16 -10.19 -18.05
N VAL A 366 -13.10 -8.86 -18.10
CA VAL A 366 -11.85 -8.10 -18.01
C VAL A 366 -12.00 -7.03 -16.93
N VAL A 367 -11.09 -7.03 -15.97
CA VAL A 367 -11.08 -6.09 -14.86
C VAL A 367 -9.69 -5.49 -14.69
N GLY A 368 -9.61 -4.32 -14.07
CA GLY A 368 -8.37 -3.66 -13.67
C GLY A 368 -8.59 -2.79 -12.46
N THR A 369 -7.58 -2.68 -11.62
CA THR A 369 -7.60 -1.86 -10.42
C THR A 369 -6.43 -0.89 -10.43
N SER A 370 -6.62 0.30 -9.86
CA SER A 370 -5.58 1.31 -9.68
C SER A 370 -5.50 1.70 -8.21
N GLY A 371 -4.78 0.92 -7.42
CA GLY A 371 -4.72 0.99 -5.96
C GLY A 371 -5.74 0.06 -5.29
N GLY A 372 -5.58 -0.12 -3.98
CA GLY A 372 -6.58 -0.74 -3.11
C GLY A 372 -7.54 0.30 -2.52
N ASN A 373 -8.52 -0.15 -1.76
CA ASN A 373 -9.38 0.70 -0.93
C ASN A 373 -8.98 0.59 0.56
N THR A 374 -9.76 1.25 1.42
CA THR A 374 -9.47 1.26 2.87
C THR A 374 -9.64 -0.12 3.52
N ASP A 375 -10.53 -0.97 3.00
CA ASP A 375 -10.73 -2.31 3.55
C ASP A 375 -9.64 -3.27 3.07
N ASP A 376 -9.15 -3.12 1.85
CA ASP A 376 -8.00 -3.88 1.33
C ASP A 376 -6.73 -3.63 2.14
N ILE A 377 -6.45 -2.37 2.56
CA ILE A 377 -5.28 -2.10 3.39
C ILE A 377 -5.45 -2.57 4.84
N LYS A 378 -6.68 -2.54 5.38
CA LYS A 378 -6.97 -3.15 6.70
C LYS A 378 -6.72 -4.65 6.68
N GLU A 379 -7.17 -5.34 5.62
CA GLU A 379 -6.91 -6.77 5.42
C GLU A 379 -5.41 -7.02 5.31
N SER A 380 -4.69 -6.24 4.49
CA SER A 380 -3.23 -6.32 4.39
C SER A 380 -2.54 -6.22 5.73
N LEU A 381 -2.87 -5.20 6.52
CA LEU A 381 -2.32 -4.99 7.87
C LEU A 381 -2.66 -6.15 8.81
N HIS A 382 -3.85 -6.68 8.72
CA HIS A 382 -4.30 -7.80 9.55
C HIS A 382 -3.54 -9.11 9.22
N MET A 383 -3.42 -9.45 7.94
CA MET A 383 -2.70 -10.64 7.50
C MET A 383 -1.20 -10.54 7.79
N MET A 384 -0.59 -9.37 7.58
CA MET A 384 0.81 -9.12 7.95
C MET A 384 1.05 -9.23 9.46
N ALA A 385 0.12 -8.73 10.29
CA ALA A 385 0.21 -8.83 11.75
C ALA A 385 0.12 -10.28 12.25
N LYS A 386 -0.55 -11.16 11.52
CA LYS A 386 -0.62 -12.59 11.80
C LYS A 386 0.55 -13.39 11.23
N GLY A 387 1.41 -12.78 10.42
CA GLY A 387 2.46 -13.48 9.68
C GLY A 387 1.93 -14.33 8.53
N GLU A 388 0.69 -14.13 8.10
CA GLU A 388 0.07 -14.80 6.94
C GLU A 388 0.56 -14.20 5.62
N LEU A 389 0.99 -12.93 5.60
CA LEU A 389 1.65 -12.27 4.46
C LEU A 389 3.02 -11.73 4.86
N ASN A 390 4.00 -11.96 3.99
CA ASN A 390 5.36 -11.49 4.20
C ASN A 390 5.83 -10.58 3.03
N PRO A 391 5.48 -9.28 3.02
CA PRO A 391 5.86 -8.36 1.95
C PRO A 391 7.36 -8.04 1.92
N VAL A 392 8.15 -8.50 2.89
CA VAL A 392 9.61 -8.35 2.91
C VAL A 392 10.26 -8.91 1.65
N THR A 393 9.67 -9.93 1.06
CA THR A 393 10.10 -10.53 -0.22
C THR A 393 10.18 -9.51 -1.37
N MET A 394 9.44 -8.40 -1.29
CA MET A 394 9.49 -7.32 -2.27
C MET A 394 10.75 -6.45 -2.15
N ILE A 395 11.35 -6.32 -0.95
CA ILE A 395 12.46 -5.40 -0.69
C ILE A 395 13.76 -5.94 -1.29
N THR A 396 14.46 -5.11 -2.04
CA THR A 396 15.78 -5.43 -2.58
C THR A 396 16.82 -4.36 -2.28
N HIS A 397 16.41 -3.14 -1.98
CA HIS A 397 17.31 -2.02 -1.71
C HIS A 397 16.84 -1.21 -0.51
N VAL A 398 17.79 -0.57 0.17
CA VAL A 398 17.53 0.45 1.19
C VAL A 398 18.34 1.71 0.92
N GLY A 399 17.80 2.86 1.30
CA GLY A 399 18.46 4.16 1.12
C GLY A 399 17.92 5.25 2.05
N GLY A 400 18.50 6.43 1.98
CA GLY A 400 18.07 7.63 2.70
C GLY A 400 17.25 8.57 1.80
N LEU A 401 16.64 9.59 2.42
CA LEU A 401 15.85 10.60 1.71
C LEU A 401 16.68 11.39 0.67
N ASP A 402 17.97 11.53 0.90
CA ASP A 402 18.92 12.19 0.00
C ASP A 402 19.08 11.48 -1.36
N GLN A 403 18.65 10.22 -1.46
CA GLN A 403 18.74 9.42 -2.70
C GLN A 403 17.45 9.37 -3.49
N VAL A 404 16.34 9.88 -2.94
CA VAL A 404 15.00 9.69 -3.54
C VAL A 404 14.88 10.32 -4.92
N ALA A 405 15.33 11.56 -5.11
CA ALA A 405 15.21 12.26 -6.40
C ALA A 405 15.86 11.46 -7.53
N ASP A 406 17.10 11.03 -7.34
CA ASP A 406 17.83 10.23 -8.33
C ASP A 406 17.22 8.83 -8.50
N THR A 407 16.79 8.22 -7.40
CA THR A 407 16.13 6.90 -7.43
C THR A 407 14.84 6.95 -8.23
N VAL A 408 13.99 7.95 -8.00
CA VAL A 408 12.69 8.06 -8.69
C VAL A 408 12.88 8.34 -10.18
N ILE A 409 13.81 9.23 -10.57
CA ILE A 409 14.08 9.55 -11.98
C ILE A 409 14.63 8.32 -12.73
N ASN A 410 15.46 7.51 -12.11
CA ASN A 410 16.13 6.37 -12.74
C ASN A 410 15.54 5.02 -12.35
N LEU A 411 14.33 4.97 -11.79
CA LEU A 411 13.76 3.77 -11.20
C LEU A 411 13.61 2.61 -12.19
N ASP A 412 13.33 2.90 -13.44
CA ASP A 412 13.24 1.95 -14.55
C ASP A 412 14.58 1.26 -14.90
N LYS A 413 15.71 1.89 -14.51
CA LYS A 413 17.08 1.39 -14.74
C LYS A 413 17.64 0.64 -13.54
N ILE A 414 17.03 0.78 -12.36
CA ILE A 414 17.49 0.13 -11.11
C ILE A 414 16.81 -1.25 -10.98
N PRO A 415 17.54 -2.35 -11.16
CA PRO A 415 16.95 -3.69 -11.12
C PRO A 415 16.41 -4.04 -9.73
N GLY A 416 15.65 -5.13 -9.68
CA GLY A 416 15.15 -5.70 -8.45
C GLY A 416 13.74 -5.20 -8.06
N GLY A 417 13.41 -5.37 -6.78
CA GLY A 417 12.11 -5.05 -6.20
C GLY A 417 12.02 -3.65 -5.62
N LYS A 418 11.31 -3.52 -4.47
CA LYS A 418 11.09 -2.26 -3.77
C LYS A 418 12.40 -1.66 -3.23
N LYS A 419 12.48 -0.34 -3.28
CA LYS A 419 13.53 0.49 -2.71
C LYS A 419 12.95 1.17 -1.47
N LEU A 420 13.36 0.72 -0.31
CA LEU A 420 12.89 1.23 0.98
C LEU A 420 13.72 2.44 1.39
N ILE A 421 13.06 3.53 1.74
CA ILE A 421 13.67 4.81 2.11
C ILE A 421 13.45 5.08 3.59
N TYR A 422 14.53 5.43 4.31
CA TYR A 422 14.48 5.92 5.68
C TYR A 422 14.64 7.44 5.70
N THR A 423 13.54 8.14 5.92
CA THR A 423 13.40 9.56 5.59
C THR A 423 14.24 10.51 6.44
N HIS A 424 14.69 10.07 7.63
CA HIS A 424 15.56 10.84 8.53
C HIS A 424 17.04 10.49 8.37
N LYS A 425 17.39 9.66 7.39
CA LYS A 425 18.75 9.16 7.22
C LYS A 425 19.36 9.60 5.88
N LYS A 426 20.67 9.82 5.91
CA LYS A 426 21.52 10.01 4.74
C LYS A 426 22.22 8.69 4.45
N LEU A 427 21.82 8.03 3.38
CA LEU A 427 22.29 6.70 3.05
C LEU A 427 22.25 6.48 1.54
N PRO A 428 23.37 6.09 0.90
CA PRO A 428 23.34 5.75 -0.52
C PRO A 428 22.38 4.57 -0.78
N LEU A 429 21.60 4.65 -1.84
CA LEU A 429 20.74 3.53 -2.25
C LEU A 429 21.62 2.29 -2.48
N THR A 430 21.37 1.23 -1.75
CA THR A 430 22.21 0.04 -1.73
C THR A 430 21.35 -1.22 -1.81
N ALA A 431 21.68 -2.11 -2.73
CA ALA A 431 21.05 -3.42 -2.77
C ALA A 431 21.47 -4.27 -1.55
N LEU A 432 20.53 -5.05 -1.00
CA LEU A 432 20.83 -5.98 0.10
C LEU A 432 21.96 -6.96 -0.27
N ALA A 433 21.98 -7.38 -1.52
CA ALA A 433 23.03 -8.25 -2.07
C ALA A 433 24.43 -7.61 -2.08
N ASP A 434 24.53 -6.28 -2.06
CA ASP A 434 25.82 -5.56 -2.11
C ASP A 434 26.38 -5.27 -0.73
N PHE A 435 25.65 -5.56 0.36
CA PHE A 435 26.10 -5.25 1.73
C PHE A 435 27.42 -5.93 2.08
N GLU A 436 27.61 -7.19 1.70
CA GLU A 436 28.87 -7.91 1.95
C GLU A 436 30.05 -7.24 1.24
N ALA A 437 29.87 -6.86 -0.03
CA ALA A 437 30.91 -6.21 -0.80
C ALA A 437 31.27 -4.83 -0.22
N LYS A 438 30.27 -4.02 0.13
CA LYS A 438 30.47 -2.71 0.78
C LYS A 438 31.03 -2.83 2.19
N GLY A 439 30.67 -3.90 2.90
CA GLY A 439 31.15 -4.21 4.24
C GLY A 439 32.67 -4.47 4.34
N LYS A 440 33.33 -4.73 3.21
CA LYS A 440 34.79 -4.85 3.19
C LYS A 440 35.53 -3.54 3.52
N THR A 441 34.87 -2.40 3.28
CA THR A 441 35.44 -1.06 3.51
C THR A 441 34.65 -0.22 4.52
N ASP A 442 33.40 -0.60 4.81
CA ASP A 442 32.52 0.14 5.70
C ASP A 442 31.92 -0.79 6.77
N PRO A 443 32.29 -0.62 8.05
CA PRO A 443 31.80 -1.44 9.15
C PRO A 443 30.27 -1.41 9.30
N PHE A 444 29.60 -0.33 8.89
CA PHE A 444 28.14 -0.21 8.92
C PHE A 444 27.49 -1.26 8.00
N PHE A 445 27.96 -1.38 6.76
CA PHE A 445 27.46 -2.39 5.83
C PHE A 445 27.93 -3.81 6.19
N ALA A 446 29.11 -3.95 6.83
CA ALA A 446 29.55 -5.25 7.32
C ALA A 446 28.60 -5.85 8.36
N GLU A 447 28.07 -5.02 9.26
CA GLU A 447 27.10 -5.50 10.24
C GLU A 447 25.70 -5.74 9.62
N LEU A 448 25.23 -4.87 8.73
CA LEU A 448 23.99 -5.10 7.97
C LEU A 448 24.06 -6.40 7.18
N ALA A 449 25.21 -6.71 6.54
CA ALA A 449 25.39 -7.97 5.82
C ALA A 449 25.15 -9.20 6.72
N LYS A 450 25.73 -9.19 7.94
CA LYS A 450 25.53 -10.27 8.91
C LYS A 450 24.07 -10.42 9.32
N ILE A 451 23.40 -9.28 9.55
CA ILE A 451 22.00 -9.28 9.96
C ILE A 451 21.11 -9.86 8.87
N VAL A 452 21.23 -9.39 7.61
CA VAL A 452 20.39 -9.90 6.52
C VAL A 452 20.72 -11.35 6.16
N GLN A 453 21.95 -11.81 6.33
CA GLN A 453 22.32 -13.22 6.17
C GLN A 453 21.57 -14.14 7.15
N LYS A 454 21.36 -13.71 8.40
CA LYS A 454 20.56 -14.45 9.37
C LYS A 454 19.08 -14.53 9.02
N SER A 455 18.59 -13.62 8.17
CA SER A 455 17.22 -13.50 7.72
C SER A 455 17.04 -13.94 6.26
N ASP A 456 17.83 -14.92 5.80
CA ASP A 456 17.78 -15.45 4.43
C ASP A 456 17.88 -14.38 3.34
N MET A 457 18.77 -13.41 3.55
CA MET A 457 18.96 -12.23 2.68
C MET A 457 17.72 -11.33 2.56
N LEU A 458 16.80 -11.40 3.52
CA LEU A 458 15.64 -10.52 3.61
C LEU A 458 15.87 -9.37 4.61
N TRP A 459 15.19 -8.27 4.38
CA TRP A 459 15.13 -7.17 5.33
C TRP A 459 14.38 -7.59 6.61
N SER A 460 14.79 -7.08 7.76
CA SER A 460 14.24 -7.50 9.05
C SER A 460 14.12 -6.35 10.03
N LYS A 461 13.38 -6.56 11.12
CA LYS A 461 13.30 -5.61 12.23
C LYS A 461 14.70 -5.30 12.83
N GLU A 462 15.55 -6.33 12.98
CA GLU A 462 16.92 -6.16 13.47
C GLU A 462 17.73 -5.25 12.53
N ALA A 463 17.58 -5.43 11.22
CA ALA A 463 18.24 -4.60 10.21
C ALA A 463 17.72 -3.14 10.22
N GLU A 464 16.41 -2.96 10.35
CA GLU A 464 15.79 -1.62 10.46
C GLU A 464 16.29 -0.90 11.72
N ASP A 465 16.29 -1.56 12.88
CA ASP A 465 16.74 -0.98 14.14
C ASP A 465 18.22 -0.59 14.07
N TYR A 466 19.04 -1.47 13.50
CA TYR A 466 20.45 -1.17 13.32
C TYR A 466 20.64 0.05 12.40
N LEU A 467 19.96 0.08 11.26
CA LEU A 467 20.04 1.20 10.32
C LEU A 467 19.57 2.50 10.98
N LEU A 468 18.40 2.51 11.62
CA LEU A 468 17.84 3.69 12.28
C LEU A 468 18.75 4.23 13.39
N LYS A 469 19.50 3.37 14.06
CA LYS A 469 20.42 3.74 15.14
C LYS A 469 21.77 4.24 14.63
N HIS A 470 22.30 3.65 13.55
CA HIS A 470 23.71 3.81 13.18
C HIS A 470 23.95 4.55 11.87
N ALA A 471 22.95 4.62 10.95
CA ALA A 471 23.09 5.42 9.74
C ALA A 471 23.16 6.92 10.09
N PRO A 472 23.95 7.72 9.37
CA PRO A 472 24.01 9.17 9.56
C PRO A 472 22.62 9.82 9.44
N ASP A 473 22.35 10.81 10.27
CA ASP A 473 21.14 11.61 10.14
C ASP A 473 21.24 12.56 8.92
N LEU A 474 20.10 12.84 8.32
CA LEU A 474 19.96 13.69 7.13
C LEU A 474 20.19 15.16 7.45
#